data_a4e095b7821706793a2d9fda0274b11c
#
_entry.id   a4e095b7821706793a2d9fda0274b11c
#
_cell.length_a   1.000
_cell.length_b   1.000
_cell.length_c   1.000
_cell.angle_alpha   90.00
_cell.angle_beta   90.00
_cell.angle_gamma   90.00
#
_symmetry.space_group_name_H-M   'P 1'
#
loop_
_entity.id
_entity.type
_entity.pdbx_description
1 polymer ?
#
loop_
_entity_poly.entity_id
_entity_poly.type
_entity_poly.pdbx_seq_one_letter_code
_entity_poly.pdbx_strand_id
1 'polypeptide(L)'
;MTCHIANLNVARERRHDPKLVSAQQVQERKYDSLNDQYTAELGNTYTVERYMPVPYDLTINVDVWCSNTEQKLQLLEQVLTLFNPTVELQANTNPLDWTNITVVELIDIQW
;
A
#
# COMPACT_ATOMS: atom_id res chain seq x y z
N MET A 1 -14.11 3.36 -19.30
CA MET A 1 -12.78 3.09 -18.73
C MET A 1 -12.56 1.59 -18.63
N THR A 2 -11.50 1.11 -19.18
CA THR A 2 -11.09 -0.30 -19.08
C THR A 2 -9.74 -0.39 -18.40
N CYS A 3 -9.54 -1.43 -17.60
CA CYS A 3 -8.31 -1.67 -16.87
C CYS A 3 -7.92 -3.14 -17.02
N HIS A 4 -6.69 -3.41 -17.41
CA HIS A 4 -6.20 -4.78 -17.53
C HIS A 4 -4.74 -4.89 -17.09
N ILE A 5 -4.39 -6.08 -16.61
CA ILE A 5 -3.03 -6.40 -16.21
C ILE A 5 -2.22 -6.69 -17.47
N ALA A 6 -1.21 -5.86 -17.73
CA ALA A 6 -0.33 -6.04 -18.88
C ALA A 6 0.82 -7.01 -18.59
N ASN A 7 1.41 -6.94 -17.41
CA ASN A 7 2.57 -7.74 -17.04
C ASN A 7 2.69 -7.95 -15.53
N LEU A 8 3.23 -9.08 -15.14
CA LEU A 8 3.56 -9.40 -13.76
C LEU A 8 4.97 -10.00 -13.71
N ASN A 9 5.89 -9.31 -13.07
CA ASN A 9 7.26 -9.74 -12.92
C ASN A 9 7.63 -9.87 -11.44
N VAL A 10 8.50 -10.82 -11.13
CA VAL A 10 9.12 -10.92 -9.80
C VAL A 10 10.32 -9.98 -9.76
N ALA A 11 10.30 -9.05 -8.80
CA ALA A 11 11.42 -8.12 -8.60
C ALA A 11 12.56 -8.80 -7.86
N ARG A 12 13.43 -9.47 -8.58
CA ARG A 12 14.55 -10.24 -8.02
C ARG A 12 15.52 -9.37 -7.21
N GLU A 13 15.71 -8.14 -7.62
CA GLU A 13 16.64 -7.20 -6.97
C GLU A 13 16.18 -6.79 -5.57
N ARG A 14 14.87 -6.79 -5.32
CA ARG A 14 14.26 -6.44 -4.04
C ARG A 14 13.94 -7.65 -3.16
N ARG A 15 14.25 -8.85 -3.63
CA ARG A 15 13.95 -10.07 -2.89
C ARG A 15 14.93 -10.26 -1.74
N HIS A 16 14.39 -10.39 -0.53
CA HIS A 16 15.15 -10.72 0.67
C HIS A 16 15.31 -12.23 0.85
N ASP A 17 16.21 -12.62 1.75
CA ASP A 17 16.37 -14.02 2.14
C ASP A 17 15.03 -14.57 2.68
N PRO A 18 14.52 -15.69 2.14
CA PRO A 18 13.26 -16.27 2.59
C PRO A 18 13.28 -16.75 4.05
N LYS A 19 14.45 -16.89 4.64
CA LYS A 19 14.62 -17.25 6.05
C LYS A 19 14.52 -16.06 7.00
N LEU A 20 14.54 -14.84 6.48
CA LEU A 20 14.46 -13.64 7.30
C LEU A 20 13.01 -13.45 7.81
N VAL A 21 12.87 -13.40 9.13
CA VAL A 21 11.59 -13.15 9.80
C VAL A 21 11.71 -11.86 10.58
N SER A 22 10.77 -10.95 10.37
CA SER A 22 10.65 -9.73 11.16
C SER A 22 9.70 -9.96 12.32
N ALA A 23 10.16 -9.77 13.54
CA ALA A 23 9.35 -9.89 14.73
C ALA A 23 9.19 -8.53 15.41
N GLN A 24 7.95 -8.15 15.71
CA GLN A 24 7.62 -6.95 16.47
C GLN A 24 6.89 -7.32 17.75
N GLN A 25 7.30 -6.71 18.85
CA GLN A 25 6.60 -6.85 20.11
C GLN A 25 5.70 -5.63 20.33
N VAL A 26 4.42 -5.91 20.55
CA VAL A 26 3.41 -4.90 20.83
C VAL A 26 2.85 -5.15 22.22
N GLN A 27 2.84 -4.11 23.05
CA GLN A 27 2.35 -4.18 24.40
C GLN A 27 1.11 -3.30 24.55
N GLU A 28 0.05 -3.87 25.10
CA GLU A 28 -1.17 -3.13 25.39
C GLU A 28 -1.03 -2.34 26.70
N ARG A 29 -1.73 -1.22 26.79
CA ARG A 29 -2.04 -0.57 28.07
C ARG A 29 -3.41 -1.04 28.54
N LYS A 30 -3.54 -1.31 29.83
CA LYS A 30 -4.84 -1.56 30.42
C LYS A 30 -5.74 -0.33 30.34
N TYR A 31 -6.95 -0.55 29.89
CA TYR A 31 -7.99 0.47 29.87
C TYR A 31 -8.86 0.38 31.11
N ASP A 32 -9.00 1.49 31.83
CA ASP A 32 -9.92 1.60 32.96
C ASP A 32 -11.26 2.17 32.50
N SER A 33 -12.25 1.31 32.43
CA SER A 33 -13.61 1.67 31.97
C SER A 33 -14.37 2.57 32.94
N LEU A 34 -13.94 2.64 34.21
CA LEU A 34 -14.59 3.48 35.23
C LEU A 34 -14.18 4.95 35.08
N ASN A 35 -12.92 5.19 34.75
CA ASN A 35 -12.36 6.54 34.60
C ASN A 35 -12.19 6.96 33.11
N ASP A 36 -12.55 6.10 32.20
CA ASP A 36 -12.43 6.32 30.74
C ASP A 36 -11.02 6.72 30.31
N GLN A 37 -10.01 6.10 30.89
CA GLN A 37 -8.60 6.40 30.68
C GLN A 37 -7.76 5.13 30.56
N TYR A 38 -6.64 5.23 29.83
CA TYR A 38 -5.60 4.21 29.83
C TYR A 38 -4.74 4.32 31.09
N THR A 39 -4.60 3.22 31.83
CA THR A 39 -3.75 3.18 33.02
C THR A 39 -2.26 3.09 32.64
N ALA A 40 -1.39 3.40 33.59
CA ALA A 40 0.06 3.21 33.43
C ALA A 40 0.45 1.72 33.47
N GLU A 41 -0.43 0.84 33.93
CA GLU A 41 -0.18 -0.59 33.94
C GLU A 41 -0.17 -1.18 32.54
N LEU A 42 0.79 -2.06 32.31
CA LEU A 42 0.96 -2.77 31.05
C LEU A 42 0.00 -3.99 31.02
N GLY A 43 -0.67 -4.16 29.90
CA GLY A 43 -1.54 -5.30 29.67
C GLY A 43 -0.77 -6.46 28.99
N ASN A 44 -1.45 -7.15 28.09
CA ASN A 44 -0.88 -8.29 27.38
C ASN A 44 0.22 -7.86 26.40
N THR A 45 1.23 -8.72 26.27
CA THR A 45 2.27 -8.56 25.25
C THR A 45 1.97 -9.48 24.08
N TYR A 46 1.97 -8.93 22.88
CA TYR A 46 1.80 -9.67 21.62
C TYR A 46 3.07 -9.64 20.80
N THR A 47 3.44 -10.75 20.22
CA THR A 47 4.53 -10.82 19.24
C THR A 47 3.94 -11.01 17.86
N VAL A 48 4.19 -10.08 16.97
CA VAL A 48 3.78 -10.16 15.56
C VAL A 48 4.99 -10.60 14.74
N GLU A 49 4.93 -11.80 14.19
CA GLU A 49 5.95 -12.31 13.28
C GLU A 49 5.49 -12.12 11.83
N ARG A 50 6.39 -11.59 11.02
CA ARG A 50 6.15 -11.39 9.61
C ARG A 50 7.20 -12.08 8.78
N TYR A 51 6.76 -12.95 7.89
CA TYR A 51 7.62 -13.52 6.86
C TYR A 51 7.90 -12.49 5.77
N MET A 52 9.11 -12.51 5.21
CA MET A 52 9.45 -11.61 4.12
C MET A 52 8.62 -11.93 2.88
N PRO A 53 7.82 -10.96 2.39
CA PRO A 53 7.03 -11.16 1.18
C PRO A 53 7.93 -11.19 -0.05
N VAL A 54 7.47 -11.89 -1.07
CA VAL A 54 8.10 -11.85 -2.39
C VAL A 54 7.65 -10.59 -3.11
N PRO A 55 8.57 -9.69 -3.52
CA PRO A 55 8.20 -8.48 -4.22
C PRO A 55 7.83 -8.78 -5.69
N TYR A 56 6.73 -8.19 -6.14
CA TYR A 56 6.27 -8.27 -7.52
C TYR A 56 6.15 -6.87 -8.12
N ASP A 57 6.44 -6.76 -9.40
CA ASP A 57 6.13 -5.58 -10.20
C ASP A 57 4.94 -5.89 -11.10
N LEU A 58 3.86 -5.16 -10.89
CA LEU A 58 2.62 -5.32 -11.62
C LEU A 58 2.42 -4.12 -12.53
N THR A 59 2.37 -4.34 -13.84
CA THR A 59 2.06 -3.31 -14.81
C THR A 59 0.60 -3.39 -15.21
N ILE A 60 -0.11 -2.29 -15.04
CA ILE A 60 -1.53 -2.17 -15.34
C ILE A 60 -1.70 -1.11 -16.43
N ASN A 61 -2.42 -1.47 -17.50
CA ASN A 61 -2.84 -0.53 -18.51
C ASN A 61 -4.27 -0.08 -18.22
N VAL A 62 -4.46 1.22 -18.20
CA VAL A 62 -5.76 1.85 -17.99
C VAL A 62 -6.14 2.64 -19.23
N ASP A 63 -7.19 2.23 -19.92
CA ASP A 63 -7.71 2.90 -21.09
C ASP A 63 -8.93 3.75 -20.71
N VAL A 64 -8.88 5.02 -21.05
CA VAL A 64 -9.98 5.96 -20.79
C VAL A 64 -10.56 6.44 -22.11
N TRP A 65 -11.85 6.23 -22.29
CA TRP A 65 -12.58 6.62 -23.49
C TRP A 65 -13.38 7.90 -23.22
N CYS A 66 -13.16 8.90 -24.04
CA CYS A 66 -13.85 10.18 -23.93
C CYS A 66 -14.50 10.55 -25.27
N SER A 67 -15.64 11.18 -25.23
CA SER A 67 -16.36 11.64 -26.43
C SER A 67 -15.86 13.00 -26.93
N ASN A 68 -15.20 13.77 -26.07
CA ASN A 68 -14.77 15.14 -26.38
C ASN A 68 -13.31 15.37 -25.95
N THR A 69 -12.59 16.15 -26.75
CA THR A 69 -11.18 16.50 -26.49
C THR A 69 -11.00 17.30 -25.18
N GLU A 70 -11.96 18.16 -24.83
CA GLU A 70 -11.91 18.92 -23.58
C GLU A 70 -11.99 18.03 -22.35
N GLN A 71 -12.87 17.04 -22.37
CA GLN A 71 -12.97 16.03 -21.31
C GLN A 71 -11.70 15.21 -21.18
N LYS A 72 -11.07 14.89 -22.30
CA LYS A 72 -9.81 14.15 -22.35
C LYS A 72 -8.69 14.94 -21.67
N LEU A 73 -8.58 16.23 -21.96
CA LEU A 73 -7.59 17.12 -21.34
C LEU A 73 -7.83 17.28 -19.84
N GLN A 74 -9.06 17.45 -19.41
CA GLN A 74 -9.43 17.57 -18.00
C GLN A 74 -9.08 16.31 -17.21
N LEU A 75 -9.39 15.13 -17.75
CA LEU A 75 -9.02 13.85 -17.15
C LEU A 75 -7.52 13.66 -17.07
N LEU A 76 -6.79 14.05 -18.12
CA LEU A 76 -5.34 14.01 -18.13
C LEU A 76 -4.73 14.89 -17.02
N GLU A 77 -5.22 16.10 -16.85
CA GLU A 77 -4.78 17.00 -15.78
C GLU A 77 -5.03 16.41 -14.38
N GLN A 78 -6.20 15.82 -14.18
CA GLN A 78 -6.54 15.17 -12.90
C GLN A 78 -5.63 13.99 -12.60
N VAL A 79 -5.35 13.15 -13.59
CA VAL A 79 -4.43 12.01 -13.45
C VAL A 79 -3.02 12.47 -13.14
N LEU A 80 -2.52 13.49 -13.84
CA LEU A 80 -1.18 14.05 -13.60
C LEU A 80 -1.07 14.70 -12.22
N THR A 81 -2.14 15.29 -11.73
CA THR A 81 -2.16 15.88 -10.38
C THR A 81 -2.14 14.79 -9.31
N LEU A 82 -2.86 13.69 -9.52
CA LEU A 82 -2.89 12.56 -8.60
C LEU A 82 -1.53 11.86 -8.51
N PHE A 83 -0.92 11.58 -9.67
CA PHE A 83 0.41 10.95 -9.75
C PHE A 83 1.51 12.00 -9.89
N ASN A 84 2.04 12.47 -8.78
CA ASN A 84 3.09 13.48 -8.75
C ASN A 84 4.35 13.00 -8.01
N PRO A 85 5.23 12.20 -8.63
CA PRO A 85 5.01 11.23 -9.71
C PRO A 85 4.43 9.90 -9.23
N THR A 86 4.34 9.68 -7.92
CA THR A 86 3.94 8.42 -7.30
C THR A 86 2.83 8.60 -6.30
N VAL A 87 2.03 7.58 -6.13
CA VAL A 87 1.02 7.47 -5.06
C VAL A 87 1.36 6.29 -4.18
N GLU A 88 1.44 6.52 -2.89
CA GLU A 88 1.63 5.47 -1.91
C GLU A 88 0.27 5.00 -1.38
N LEU A 89 0.02 3.72 -1.51
CA LEU A 89 -1.18 3.08 -1.01
C LEU A 89 -0.82 2.16 0.15
N GLN A 90 -1.50 2.36 1.26
CA GLN A 90 -1.43 1.46 2.39
C GLN A 90 -2.76 0.73 2.54
N ALA A 91 -2.80 -0.52 2.11
CA ALA A 91 -3.96 -1.38 2.26
C ALA A 91 -3.63 -2.48 3.26
N ASN A 92 -3.95 -2.25 4.52
CA ASN A 92 -3.72 -3.24 5.56
C ASN A 92 -4.99 -3.46 6.38
N THR A 93 -5.40 -4.70 6.48
CA THR A 93 -6.52 -5.13 7.32
C THR A 93 -6.13 -5.40 8.77
N ASN A 94 -4.83 -5.52 9.04
CA ASN A 94 -4.31 -5.76 10.38
C ASN A 94 -3.81 -4.45 11.01
N PRO A 95 -4.43 -3.95 12.09
CA PRO A 95 -4.02 -2.70 12.73
C PRO A 95 -2.62 -2.76 13.38
N LEU A 96 -2.05 -3.94 13.54
CA LEU A 96 -0.72 -4.15 14.13
C LEU A 96 0.41 -4.19 13.10
N ASP A 97 0.09 -4.31 11.82
CA ASP A 97 1.06 -4.34 10.72
C ASP A 97 0.94 -3.09 9.85
N TRP A 98 1.89 -2.16 9.99
CA TRP A 98 1.89 -0.88 9.29
C TRP A 98 2.87 -0.83 8.12
N THR A 99 3.41 -1.97 7.73
CA THR A 99 4.55 -2.03 6.80
C THR A 99 4.16 -2.35 5.35
N ASN A 100 2.88 -2.61 5.06
CA ASN A 100 2.40 -2.89 3.71
C ASN A 100 2.13 -1.58 2.94
N ILE A 101 3.16 -1.02 2.36
CA ILE A 101 3.05 0.13 1.48
C ILE A 101 3.24 -0.34 0.04
N THR A 102 2.27 -0.05 -0.79
CA THR A 102 2.34 -0.27 -2.24
C THR A 102 2.52 1.06 -2.93
N VAL A 103 3.58 1.19 -3.69
CA VAL A 103 3.85 2.39 -4.48
C VAL A 103 3.31 2.20 -5.88
N VAL A 104 2.47 3.13 -6.31
CA VAL A 104 1.93 3.18 -7.67
C VAL A 104 2.59 4.34 -8.41
N GLU A 105 3.28 4.04 -9.47
CA GLU A 105 3.98 5.01 -10.30
C GLU A 105 3.34 5.09 -11.67
N LEU A 106 3.18 6.29 -12.17
CA LEU A 106 2.76 6.53 -13.54
C LEU A 106 4.00 6.48 -14.45
N ILE A 107 4.07 5.47 -15.30
CA ILE A 107 5.24 5.24 -16.17
C ILE A 107 5.11 6.06 -17.45
N ASP A 108 3.98 5.99 -18.13
CA ASP A 108 3.78 6.64 -19.43
C ASP A 108 2.31 6.96 -19.68
N ILE A 109 2.07 8.01 -20.44
CA ILE A 109 0.75 8.41 -20.90
C ILE A 109 0.78 8.48 -22.43
N GLN A 110 -0.06 7.66 -23.06
CA GLN A 110 -0.26 7.69 -24.51
C GLN A 110 -1.55 8.43 -24.84
N TRP A 111 -1.39 9.37 -25.74
CA TRP A 111 -2.48 10.23 -26.19
C TRP A 111 -3.26 9.61 -27.36
#